data_e928e6527252373cd2de5e00afbc8003
#
_entry.id   e928e6527252373cd2de5e00afbc8003
#
_cell.length_a   1.000
_cell.length_b   1.000
_cell.length_c   1.000
_cell.angle_alpha   90.00
_cell.angle_beta   90.00
_cell.angle_gamma   90.00
#
_symmetry.space_group_name_H-M   'P 1'
#
loop_
_entity.id
_entity.type
_entity.pdbx_description
1 polymer ?
#
loop_
_entity_poly.entity_id
_entity_poly.type
_entity_poly.pdbx_seq_one_letter_code
_entity_poly.pdbx_strand_id
1 'polypeptide(L)'
;LRKYLFDKLKSFEDGRDSYSLDSYQHKSKTIWEIVNTPKILNYVQDLIGPNIICWASHFFNKMPNDNRPVPYHQDAVYWLLSPARTVTVWLAIDDTDLENAPMEFLPGSHKLGPLAWKDSDKSNPVLPKEIINLEKFGESYKNVLKAGDFSLHADMLAHGSLPNTSDKRRCG
;
A
#
# COMPACT_ATOMS: atom_id res chain seq x y z
N LEU A 1 -7.58 -15.38 2.33
CA LEU A 1 -6.55 -14.41 2.71
C LEU A 1 -6.80 -13.82 4.10
N ARG A 2 -8.04 -13.33 4.42
CA ARG A 2 -8.39 -12.83 5.77
C ARG A 2 -8.01 -13.82 6.87
N LYS A 3 -8.42 -15.10 6.74
CA LYS A 3 -8.05 -16.13 7.72
C LYS A 3 -6.54 -16.30 7.86
N TYR A 4 -5.80 -16.34 6.74
CA TYR A 4 -4.35 -16.44 6.74
C TYR A 4 -3.70 -15.29 7.52
N LEU A 5 -4.13 -14.04 7.25
CA LEU A 5 -3.62 -12.86 7.95
C LEU A 5 -3.85 -12.98 9.46
N PHE A 6 -5.07 -13.30 9.88
CA PHE A 6 -5.39 -13.44 11.30
C PHE A 6 -4.59 -14.54 12.01
N ASP A 7 -4.44 -15.70 11.36
CA ASP A 7 -3.68 -16.81 11.92
C ASP A 7 -2.19 -16.41 12.10
N LYS A 8 -1.65 -15.65 11.13
CA LYS A 8 -0.27 -15.13 11.22
C LYS A 8 -0.11 -14.09 12.31
N LEU A 9 -1.02 -13.11 12.41
CA LEU A 9 -0.95 -12.09 13.46
C LEU A 9 -1.03 -12.71 14.86
N LYS A 10 -1.87 -13.73 15.05
CA LYS A 10 -1.94 -14.49 16.31
C LYS A 10 -0.67 -15.28 16.63
N SER A 11 0.13 -15.63 15.61
CA SER A 11 1.39 -16.35 15.81
C SER A 11 2.55 -15.46 16.25
N PHE A 12 2.37 -14.16 16.30
CA PHE A 12 3.39 -13.24 16.81
C PHE A 12 3.27 -13.08 18.31
N GLU A 13 4.25 -13.59 19.03
CA GLU A 13 4.30 -13.53 20.52
C GLU A 13 4.89 -12.21 21.03
N ASP A 14 5.57 -11.44 20.18
CA ASP A 14 6.33 -10.24 20.51
C ASP A 14 5.60 -8.91 20.22
N GLY A 15 4.31 -8.96 19.98
CA GLY A 15 3.48 -7.76 19.71
C GLY A 15 3.66 -7.14 18.33
N ARG A 16 4.35 -7.84 17.41
CA ARG A 16 4.42 -7.39 16.01
C ARG A 16 3.04 -7.32 15.40
N ASP A 17 2.86 -6.35 14.52
CA ASP A 17 1.62 -6.15 13.76
C ASP A 17 1.74 -6.62 12.30
N SER A 18 0.71 -6.33 11.49
CA SER A 18 0.66 -6.74 10.09
C SER A 18 1.77 -6.14 9.22
N TYR A 19 2.33 -4.99 9.59
CA TYR A 19 3.44 -4.37 8.85
C TYR A 19 4.73 -5.20 8.94
N SER A 20 4.82 -6.13 9.88
CA SER A 20 5.91 -7.11 9.97
C SER A 20 5.77 -8.29 9.01
N LEU A 21 4.63 -8.41 8.31
CA LEU A 21 4.40 -9.42 7.28
C LEU A 21 4.91 -8.91 5.93
N ASP A 22 6.21 -9.01 5.75
CA ASP A 22 6.91 -8.56 4.56
C ASP A 22 7.47 -9.73 3.74
N SER A 23 7.35 -9.62 2.43
CA SER A 23 7.98 -10.52 1.45
C SER A 23 7.63 -11.99 1.64
N TYR A 24 6.38 -12.27 2.01
CA TYR A 24 5.91 -13.64 2.25
C TYR A 24 5.54 -14.41 0.97
N GLN A 25 5.64 -13.82 -0.22
CA GLN A 25 5.32 -14.47 -1.50
C GLN A 25 6.16 -15.74 -1.75
N HIS A 26 7.37 -15.82 -1.20
CA HIS A 26 8.24 -17.01 -1.31
C HIS A 26 8.22 -17.91 -0.07
N LYS A 27 7.46 -17.54 0.96
CA LYS A 27 7.32 -18.33 2.21
C LYS A 27 5.91 -18.89 2.41
N SER A 28 4.94 -18.44 1.63
CA SER A 28 3.54 -18.81 1.78
C SER A 28 2.92 -19.16 0.44
N LYS A 29 2.41 -20.39 0.32
CA LYS A 29 1.67 -20.83 -0.86
C LYS A 29 0.47 -19.90 -1.15
N THR A 30 -0.26 -19.48 -0.11
CA THR A 30 -1.42 -18.59 -0.28
C THR A 30 -1.02 -17.26 -0.91
N ILE A 31 0.07 -16.63 -0.44
CA ILE A 31 0.54 -15.36 -1.01
C ILE A 31 1.10 -15.59 -2.42
N TRP A 32 1.82 -16.68 -2.63
CA TRP A 32 2.32 -17.07 -3.95
C TRP A 32 1.18 -17.20 -4.98
N GLU A 33 0.11 -17.89 -4.63
CA GLU A 33 -1.06 -18.05 -5.50
C GLU A 33 -1.73 -16.71 -5.84
N ILE A 34 -1.79 -15.78 -4.88
CA ILE A 34 -2.37 -14.45 -5.09
C ILE A 34 -1.51 -13.63 -6.06
N VAL A 35 -0.21 -13.53 -5.82
CA VAL A 35 0.68 -12.74 -6.69
C VAL A 35 0.80 -13.34 -8.10
N ASN A 36 0.48 -14.61 -8.27
CA ASN A 36 0.43 -15.29 -9.56
C ASN A 36 -0.99 -15.37 -10.16
N THR A 37 -1.95 -14.64 -9.61
CA THR A 37 -3.32 -14.62 -10.17
C THR A 37 -3.30 -14.08 -11.59
N PRO A 38 -3.76 -14.85 -12.60
CA PRO A 38 -3.66 -14.43 -14.00
C PRO A 38 -4.32 -13.06 -14.27
N LYS A 39 -5.46 -12.79 -13.64
CA LYS A 39 -6.13 -11.49 -13.78
C LYS A 39 -5.24 -10.33 -13.35
N ILE A 40 -4.50 -10.46 -12.24
CA ILE A 40 -3.56 -9.44 -11.76
C ILE A 40 -2.38 -9.31 -12.73
N LEU A 41 -1.76 -10.44 -13.08
CA LEU A 41 -0.58 -10.44 -13.93
C LEU A 41 -0.85 -9.87 -15.32
N ASN A 42 -2.03 -10.10 -15.90
CA ASN A 42 -2.40 -9.53 -17.20
C ASN A 42 -2.38 -7.99 -17.15
N TYR A 43 -2.99 -7.37 -16.12
CA TYR A 43 -2.95 -5.91 -15.96
C TYR A 43 -1.52 -5.40 -15.72
N VAL A 44 -0.74 -6.10 -14.91
CA VAL A 44 0.66 -5.73 -14.65
C VAL A 44 1.48 -5.81 -15.94
N GLN A 45 1.30 -6.88 -16.73
CA GLN A 45 1.97 -7.07 -18.01
C GLN A 45 1.65 -5.95 -19.02
N ASP A 46 0.41 -5.49 -19.06
CA ASP A 46 0.00 -4.39 -19.94
C ASP A 46 0.71 -3.07 -19.58
N LEU A 47 1.12 -2.90 -18.33
CA LEU A 47 1.78 -1.69 -17.85
C LEU A 47 3.31 -1.73 -17.94
N ILE A 48 3.93 -2.86 -17.60
CA ILE A 48 5.40 -2.96 -17.50
C ILE A 48 6.03 -4.02 -18.40
N GLY A 49 5.23 -4.74 -19.18
CA GLY A 49 5.69 -5.80 -20.09
C GLY A 49 5.71 -7.18 -19.45
N PRO A 50 6.06 -8.23 -20.23
CA PRO A 50 5.89 -9.62 -19.81
C PRO A 50 6.95 -10.13 -18.81
N ASN A 51 8.05 -9.42 -18.66
CA ASN A 51 9.14 -9.83 -17.75
C ASN A 51 8.90 -9.22 -16.36
N ILE A 52 8.18 -9.96 -15.52
CA ILE A 52 7.70 -9.47 -14.23
C ILE A 52 8.46 -10.16 -13.10
N ILE A 53 8.92 -9.38 -12.13
CA ILE A 53 9.48 -9.85 -10.88
C ILE A 53 8.62 -9.30 -9.74
N CYS A 54 8.10 -10.17 -8.86
CA CYS A 54 7.46 -9.73 -7.63
C CYS A 54 8.54 -9.32 -6.62
N TRP A 55 8.75 -8.02 -6.47
CA TRP A 55 9.77 -7.45 -5.59
C TRP A 55 9.47 -7.70 -4.11
N ALA A 56 8.25 -7.39 -3.69
CA ALA A 56 7.81 -7.54 -2.30
C ALA A 56 6.31 -7.76 -2.20
N SER A 57 5.85 -8.21 -1.05
CA SER A 57 4.44 -8.24 -0.66
C SER A 57 4.31 -7.78 0.79
N HIS A 58 3.40 -6.84 1.04
CA HIS A 58 3.15 -6.27 2.36
C HIS A 58 1.66 -6.33 2.70
N PHE A 59 1.36 -6.25 3.99
CA PHE A 59 0.00 -6.03 4.48
C PHE A 59 -0.11 -4.67 5.13
N PHE A 60 -1.01 -3.83 4.62
CA PHE A 60 -1.35 -2.55 5.22
C PHE A 60 -2.71 -2.67 5.91
N ASN A 61 -2.69 -2.99 7.20
CA ASN A 61 -3.87 -3.28 7.98
C ASN A 61 -4.11 -2.21 9.05
N LYS A 62 -5.10 -1.35 8.83
CA LYS A 62 -5.58 -0.40 9.84
C LYS A 62 -6.72 -1.03 10.63
N MET A 63 -6.48 -1.28 11.91
CA MET A 63 -7.51 -1.76 12.83
C MET A 63 -8.56 -0.67 13.10
N PRO A 64 -9.74 -1.02 13.63
CA PRO A 64 -10.67 -0.01 14.14
C PRO A 64 -9.96 0.95 15.09
N ASN A 65 -10.19 2.25 14.91
CA ASN A 65 -9.58 3.32 15.73
C ASN A 65 -8.03 3.33 15.72
N ASP A 66 -7.40 2.82 14.65
CA ASP A 66 -5.95 2.93 14.46
C ASP A 66 -5.60 4.37 14.04
N ASN A 67 -5.06 5.13 14.97
CA ASN A 67 -4.72 6.53 14.79
C ASN A 67 -3.41 6.77 14.02
N ARG A 68 -2.75 5.73 13.51
CA ARG A 68 -1.50 5.84 12.76
C ARG A 68 -1.79 6.25 11.31
N PRO A 69 -1.27 7.39 10.85
CA PRO A 69 -1.33 7.75 9.43
C PRO A 69 -0.29 6.97 8.62
N VAL A 70 -0.56 6.81 7.34
CA VAL A 70 0.49 6.56 6.34
C VAL A 70 0.75 7.90 5.66
N PRO A 71 1.87 8.58 5.96
CA PRO A 71 2.18 9.87 5.35
C PRO A 71 2.25 9.76 3.83
N TYR A 72 1.93 10.85 3.13
CA TYR A 72 2.10 10.87 1.67
C TYR A 72 3.56 10.65 1.30
N HIS A 73 3.80 9.67 0.44
CA HIS A 73 5.11 9.23 0.00
C HIS A 73 5.08 8.74 -1.45
N GLN A 74 6.25 8.55 -2.02
CA GLN A 74 6.48 7.79 -3.24
C GLN A 74 7.22 6.51 -2.87
N ASP A 75 6.76 5.37 -3.34
CA ASP A 75 7.40 4.06 -3.07
C ASP A 75 8.86 4.03 -3.51
N ALA A 76 9.17 4.69 -4.63
CA ALA A 76 10.51 4.78 -5.19
C ALA A 76 11.58 5.30 -4.21
N VAL A 77 11.18 6.10 -3.22
CA VAL A 77 12.09 6.61 -2.17
C VAL A 77 12.65 5.50 -1.28
N TYR A 78 11.90 4.40 -1.14
CA TYR A 78 12.27 3.26 -0.29
C TYR A 78 13.00 2.16 -1.06
N TRP A 79 12.69 1.99 -2.36
CA TRP A 79 13.15 0.83 -3.11
C TRP A 79 14.44 1.07 -3.87
N LEU A 80 14.78 2.32 -4.19
CA LEU A 80 16.02 2.73 -4.86
C LEU A 80 16.33 1.95 -6.16
N LEU A 81 15.30 1.54 -6.89
CA LEU A 81 15.43 0.81 -8.13
C LEU A 81 15.78 1.75 -9.30
N SER A 82 16.64 1.29 -10.20
CA SER A 82 17.01 2.04 -11.40
C SER A 82 16.87 1.14 -12.65
N PRO A 83 16.06 1.54 -13.63
CA PRO A 83 15.11 2.66 -13.59
C PRO A 83 13.97 2.41 -12.59
N ALA A 84 13.38 3.46 -12.04
CA ALA A 84 12.16 3.39 -11.25
C ALA A 84 10.98 3.04 -12.17
N ARG A 85 10.70 1.77 -12.33
CA ARG A 85 9.66 1.23 -13.23
C ARG A 85 8.95 0.07 -12.55
N THR A 86 8.30 0.37 -11.44
CA THR A 86 7.51 -0.61 -10.70
C THR A 86 6.04 -0.24 -10.70
N VAL A 87 5.21 -1.23 -10.52
CA VAL A 87 3.78 -1.07 -10.30
C VAL A 87 3.40 -1.79 -9.00
N THR A 88 2.76 -1.08 -8.12
CA THR A 88 2.16 -1.65 -6.92
C THR A 88 0.75 -2.09 -7.23
N VAL A 89 0.44 -3.34 -6.92
CA VAL A 89 -0.93 -3.89 -6.91
C VAL A 89 -1.44 -3.81 -5.49
N TRP A 90 -2.42 -2.96 -5.23
CA TRP A 90 -3.07 -2.87 -3.93
C TRP A 90 -4.40 -3.64 -3.96
N LEU A 91 -4.42 -4.84 -3.37
CA LEU A 91 -5.59 -5.73 -3.31
C LEU A 91 -6.37 -5.48 -2.03
N ALA A 92 -7.63 -5.05 -2.15
CA ALA A 92 -8.52 -4.87 -1.02
C ALA A 92 -8.90 -6.23 -0.40
N ILE A 93 -8.46 -6.49 0.81
CA ILE A 93 -8.84 -7.67 1.61
C ILE A 93 -10.17 -7.41 2.32
N ASP A 94 -10.38 -6.19 2.75
CA ASP A 94 -11.64 -5.67 3.26
C ASP A 94 -12.18 -4.59 2.34
N ASP A 95 -13.48 -4.30 2.43
CA ASP A 95 -14.04 -3.12 1.80
C ASP A 95 -13.31 -1.87 2.29
N THR A 96 -13.00 -0.97 1.39
CA THR A 96 -12.49 0.36 1.72
C THR A 96 -13.53 1.41 1.40
N ASP A 97 -13.78 2.29 2.32
CA ASP A 97 -14.73 3.38 2.19
C ASP A 97 -14.18 4.68 2.81
N LEU A 98 -14.93 5.76 2.71
CA LEU A 98 -14.48 7.07 3.21
C LEU A 98 -14.34 7.13 4.74
N GLU A 99 -14.92 6.18 5.48
CA GLU A 99 -14.90 6.16 6.93
C GLU A 99 -13.67 5.42 7.48
N ASN A 100 -13.20 4.35 6.77
CA ASN A 100 -12.13 3.49 7.26
C ASN A 100 -10.74 3.81 6.71
N ALA A 101 -10.52 5.08 6.33
CA ALA A 101 -9.27 5.62 5.84
C ALA A 101 -8.74 4.91 4.58
N PRO A 102 -9.41 5.05 3.43
CA PRO A 102 -8.96 4.50 2.17
C PRO A 102 -7.60 5.08 1.81
N MET A 103 -6.86 4.39 0.96
CA MET A 103 -5.66 4.98 0.38
C MET A 103 -6.05 6.18 -0.50
N GLU A 104 -5.23 7.22 -0.46
CA GLU A 104 -5.42 8.43 -1.22
C GLU A 104 -4.28 8.62 -2.20
N PHE A 105 -4.59 8.98 -3.43
CA PHE A 105 -3.61 9.30 -4.47
C PHE A 105 -3.61 10.79 -4.77
N LEU A 106 -2.45 11.34 -5.14
CA LEU A 106 -2.33 12.66 -5.73
C LEU A 106 -2.20 12.53 -7.26
N PRO A 107 -3.29 12.71 -8.01
CA PRO A 107 -3.30 12.49 -9.46
C PRO A 107 -2.26 13.35 -10.17
N GLY A 108 -1.51 12.73 -11.09
CA GLY A 108 -0.49 13.43 -11.88
C GLY A 108 0.88 13.59 -11.19
N SER A 109 1.00 13.35 -9.89
CA SER A 109 2.26 13.52 -9.15
C SER A 109 3.42 12.67 -9.69
N HIS A 110 3.13 11.47 -10.23
CA HIS A 110 4.12 10.61 -10.87
C HIS A 110 4.83 11.23 -12.08
N LYS A 111 4.22 12.24 -12.73
CA LYS A 111 4.79 12.94 -13.89
C LYS A 111 5.86 13.96 -13.52
N LEU A 112 5.98 14.28 -12.25
CA LEU A 112 6.90 15.29 -11.73
C LEU A 112 8.25 14.70 -11.30
N GLY A 113 8.45 13.39 -11.44
CA GLY A 113 9.63 12.70 -10.96
C GLY A 113 9.69 12.62 -9.43
N PRO A 114 10.89 12.47 -8.83
CA PRO A 114 11.05 12.41 -7.38
C PRO A 114 10.61 13.72 -6.72
N LEU A 115 9.72 13.61 -5.75
CA LEU A 115 9.23 14.74 -4.95
C LEU A 115 10.11 14.95 -3.73
N ALA A 116 10.20 16.20 -3.29
CA ALA A 116 10.90 16.52 -2.06
C ALA A 116 10.16 15.97 -0.83
N TRP A 117 10.92 15.41 0.09
CA TRP A 117 10.40 14.81 1.31
C TRP A 117 11.23 15.20 2.53
N LYS A 118 10.67 15.01 3.70
CA LYS A 118 11.34 15.13 5.01
C LYS A 118 11.01 13.92 5.87
N ASP A 119 11.68 13.77 6.99
CA ASP A 119 11.23 12.83 8.02
C ASP A 119 9.89 13.28 8.58
N SER A 120 8.99 12.32 8.79
CA SER A 120 7.64 12.63 9.27
C SER A 120 7.67 13.09 10.72
N ASP A 121 7.02 14.21 10.98
CA ASP A 121 6.79 14.75 12.32
C ASP A 121 5.46 14.28 12.94
N LYS A 122 4.72 13.43 12.22
CA LYS A 122 3.46 12.85 12.71
C LYS A 122 3.72 11.90 13.87
N SER A 123 2.81 11.90 14.82
CA SER A 123 2.89 10.95 15.93
C SER A 123 2.72 9.51 15.44
N ASN A 124 3.73 8.68 15.69
CA ASN A 124 3.75 7.24 15.38
C ASN A 124 3.32 6.91 13.93
N PRO A 125 3.97 7.47 12.89
CA PRO A 125 3.59 7.21 11.51
C PRO A 125 3.96 5.78 11.12
N VAL A 126 3.20 5.19 10.18
CA VAL A 126 3.53 3.87 9.63
C VAL A 126 4.82 3.90 8.81
N LEU A 127 5.08 5.01 8.11
CA LEU A 127 6.30 5.23 7.34
C LEU A 127 7.03 6.48 7.83
N PRO A 128 8.37 6.46 7.87
CA PRO A 128 9.15 7.53 8.48
C PRO A 128 9.30 8.80 7.61
N LYS A 129 8.95 8.75 6.33
CA LYS A 129 9.14 9.86 5.38
C LYS A 129 7.81 10.38 4.89
N GLU A 130 7.74 11.70 4.68
CA GLU A 130 6.57 12.36 4.11
C GLU A 130 6.96 13.39 3.05
N ILE A 131 6.15 13.48 1.99
CA ILE A 131 6.30 14.50 0.95
C ILE A 131 5.92 15.88 1.54
N ILE A 132 6.71 16.89 1.20
CA ILE A 132 6.45 18.29 1.56
C ILE A 132 5.72 19.02 0.43
N ASN A 133 5.11 20.17 0.77
CA ASN A 133 4.41 21.04 -0.18
C ASN A 133 3.23 20.35 -0.90
N LEU A 134 2.46 19.58 -0.15
CA LEU A 134 1.30 18.86 -0.68
C LEU A 134 0.22 19.80 -1.25
N GLU A 135 0.18 21.04 -0.80
CA GLU A 135 -0.75 22.08 -1.27
C GLU A 135 -0.58 22.42 -2.76
N LYS A 136 0.52 22.01 -3.38
CA LYS A 136 0.76 22.18 -4.83
C LYS A 136 -0.03 21.20 -5.68
N PHE A 137 -0.51 20.12 -5.05
CA PHE A 137 -1.34 19.13 -5.70
C PHE A 137 -2.81 19.47 -5.46
N GLY A 138 -3.64 19.17 -6.41
CA GLY A 138 -5.08 19.33 -6.26
C GLY A 138 -5.69 18.35 -5.26
N GLU A 139 -6.99 18.17 -5.35
CA GLU A 139 -7.72 17.24 -4.51
C GLU A 139 -7.21 15.79 -4.69
N SER A 140 -7.08 15.06 -3.58
CA SER A 140 -6.70 13.65 -3.60
C SER A 140 -7.83 12.76 -4.08
N TYR A 141 -7.50 11.74 -4.85
CA TYR A 141 -8.44 10.67 -5.21
C TYR A 141 -8.51 9.64 -4.08
N LYS A 142 -9.70 9.33 -3.61
CA LYS A 142 -9.95 8.33 -2.57
C LYS A 142 -10.14 6.95 -3.20
N ASN A 143 -9.29 6.00 -2.86
CA ASN A 143 -9.30 4.64 -3.41
C ASN A 143 -10.33 3.75 -2.70
N VAL A 144 -11.59 3.97 -3.02
CA VAL A 144 -12.73 3.18 -2.49
C VAL A 144 -12.87 1.91 -3.31
N LEU A 145 -12.76 0.75 -2.67
CA LEU A 145 -12.78 -0.58 -3.31
C LEU A 145 -13.64 -1.56 -2.50
N LYS A 146 -14.23 -2.52 -3.19
CA LYS A 146 -14.81 -3.69 -2.54
C LYS A 146 -13.75 -4.75 -2.29
N ALA A 147 -13.95 -5.57 -1.26
CA ALA A 147 -13.08 -6.70 -0.98
C ALA A 147 -12.95 -7.63 -2.20
N GLY A 148 -11.73 -7.86 -2.66
CA GLY A 148 -11.41 -8.60 -3.88
C GLY A 148 -11.13 -7.73 -5.10
N ASP A 149 -11.47 -6.43 -5.06
CA ASP A 149 -11.02 -5.47 -6.07
C ASP A 149 -9.56 -5.09 -5.82
N PHE A 150 -8.90 -4.56 -6.83
CA PHE A 150 -7.55 -4.05 -6.69
C PHE A 150 -7.33 -2.78 -7.52
N SER A 151 -6.41 -1.96 -7.07
CA SER A 151 -5.89 -0.81 -7.81
C SER A 151 -4.41 -1.01 -8.17
N LEU A 152 -3.95 -0.28 -9.16
CA LEU A 152 -2.58 -0.29 -9.64
C LEU A 152 -2.04 1.14 -9.61
N HIS A 153 -0.83 1.31 -9.10
CA HIS A 153 -0.15 2.61 -9.13
C HIS A 153 1.34 2.47 -9.33
N ALA A 154 1.92 3.48 -9.96
CA ALA A 154 3.36 3.57 -10.16
C ALA A 154 4.08 3.94 -8.86
N ASP A 155 5.31 3.52 -8.71
CA ASP A 155 6.18 3.83 -7.57
C ASP A 155 6.41 5.35 -7.35
N MET A 156 6.26 6.15 -8.41
CA MET A 156 6.35 7.61 -8.37
C MET A 156 5.02 8.32 -8.09
N LEU A 157 3.89 7.58 -7.99
CA LEU A 157 2.61 8.21 -7.64
C LEU A 157 2.56 8.47 -6.14
N ALA A 158 2.48 9.74 -5.77
CA ALA A 158 2.35 10.13 -4.36
C ALA A 158 1.02 9.63 -3.79
N HIS A 159 1.11 8.92 -2.67
CA HIS A 159 -0.05 8.35 -2.00
C HIS A 159 0.16 8.24 -0.49
N GLY A 160 -0.93 8.07 0.23
CA GLY A 160 -0.92 7.94 1.68
C GLY A 160 -2.28 7.50 2.20
N SER A 161 -2.50 7.57 3.49
CA SER A 161 -3.85 7.41 4.08
C SER A 161 -3.94 8.07 5.45
N LEU A 162 -5.11 8.59 5.76
CA LEU A 162 -5.44 9.17 7.05
C LEU A 162 -5.49 8.10 8.16
N PRO A 163 -5.50 8.48 9.44
CA PRO A 163 -5.88 7.59 10.53
C PRO A 163 -7.26 6.95 10.29
N ASN A 164 -7.42 5.71 10.72
CA ASN A 164 -8.73 5.05 10.71
C ASN A 164 -9.47 5.38 12.01
N THR A 165 -10.43 6.27 11.94
CA THR A 165 -11.24 6.70 13.09
C THR A 165 -12.57 5.94 13.20
N SER A 166 -12.81 4.98 12.32
CA SER A 166 -14.03 4.16 12.31
C SER A 166 -13.89 2.90 13.16
N ASP A 167 -15.01 2.24 13.39
CA ASP A 167 -15.09 0.91 14.01
C ASP A 167 -14.85 -0.25 13.02
N LYS A 168 -14.53 0.07 11.76
CA LYS A 168 -14.28 -0.89 10.68
C LYS A 168 -12.77 -1.10 10.50
N ARG A 169 -12.36 -2.34 10.26
CA ARG A 169 -11.00 -2.60 9.81
C ARG A 169 -10.84 -2.26 8.32
N ARG A 170 -9.65 -1.80 7.92
CA ARG A 170 -9.26 -1.64 6.52
C ARG A 170 -7.93 -2.36 6.26
N CYS A 171 -7.97 -3.41 5.46
CA CYS A 171 -6.79 -4.20 5.11
C CYS A 171 -6.66 -4.36 3.58
N GLY A 172 -5.42 -4.20 3.14
CA GLY A 172 -5.03 -4.47 1.77
C GLY A 172 -3.62 -5.02 1.71
#